data_f8875e13b2e977e3d6e3c200605c93d6
#
_entry.id   f8875e13b2e977e3d6e3c200605c93d6
#
_cell.length_a   1.000
_cell.length_b   1.000
_cell.length_c   1.000
_cell.angle_alpha   90.00
_cell.angle_beta   90.00
_cell.angle_gamma   90.00
#
_symmetry.space_group_name_H-M   'P 1'
#
loop_
_entity.id
_entity.type
_entity.pdbx_description
1 polymer ?
#
loop_
_entity_poly.entity_id
_entity_poly.type
_entity_poly.pdbx_seq_one_letter_code
_entity_poly.pdbx_strand_id
1 'polypeptide(L)'
;LAVLPIALIWLYLFWVVILLSASVTATLSSYRYRPKEFRAAKGNNFYWVLRLIVRFSDAERQENRLSFATLSQLEPNITEPMLRMYLNGLSKIELLQCDNHDHWWFQKPLHEFSLKDLHLGLGLRVPMDASELPSHGDHVDERVIPVLDILKNTLSAPLNRSLSACFIPIER
;
A
#
# COMPACT_ATOMS: atom_id res chain seq x y z
N LEU A 1 -58.18 20.76 19.02
CA LEU A 1 -57.17 21.67 18.42
C LEU A 1 -55.73 21.20 18.66
N ALA A 2 -55.40 20.42 19.72
CA ALA A 2 -54.06 19.93 20.02
C ALA A 2 -53.56 18.75 19.12
N VAL A 3 -54.46 18.06 18.43
CA VAL A 3 -54.14 16.86 17.62
C VAL A 3 -53.26 17.21 16.41
N LEU A 4 -53.46 18.36 15.81
CA LEU A 4 -52.72 18.81 14.61
C LEU A 4 -51.23 19.05 14.89
N PRO A 5 -50.83 19.76 15.95
CA PRO A 5 -49.40 19.92 16.27
C PRO A 5 -48.74 18.60 16.69
N ILE A 6 -49.45 17.70 17.37
CA ILE A 6 -48.93 16.38 17.72
C ILE A 6 -48.66 15.54 16.47
N ALA A 7 -49.58 15.54 15.52
CA ALA A 7 -49.36 14.83 14.24
C ALA A 7 -48.17 15.37 13.45
N LEU A 8 -47.92 16.68 13.43
CA LEU A 8 -46.79 17.29 12.78
C LEU A 8 -45.46 16.91 13.47
N ILE A 9 -45.43 16.83 14.80
CA ILE A 9 -44.24 16.38 15.54
C ILE A 9 -43.92 14.91 15.20
N TRP A 10 -44.93 14.05 15.14
CA TRP A 10 -44.77 12.64 14.75
C TRP A 10 -44.23 12.51 13.32
N LEU A 11 -44.76 13.28 12.38
CA LEU A 11 -44.28 13.29 11.00
C LEU A 11 -42.84 13.77 10.93
N TYR A 12 -42.47 14.80 11.68
CA TYR A 12 -41.08 15.29 11.75
C TYR A 12 -40.11 14.24 12.31
N LEU A 13 -40.48 13.58 13.43
CA LEU A 13 -39.67 12.53 14.02
C LEU A 13 -39.47 11.35 13.07
N PHE A 14 -40.50 10.98 12.33
CA PHE A 14 -40.40 9.93 11.31
C PHE A 14 -39.37 10.26 10.23
N TRP A 15 -39.38 11.48 9.71
CA TRP A 15 -38.40 11.94 8.75
C TRP A 15 -36.95 11.98 9.32
N VAL A 16 -36.81 12.41 10.56
CA VAL A 16 -35.49 12.42 11.23
C VAL A 16 -34.91 11.01 11.34
N VAL A 17 -35.73 10.03 11.69
CA VAL A 17 -35.31 8.62 11.79
C VAL A 17 -34.87 8.07 10.43
N ILE A 18 -35.61 8.37 9.35
CA ILE A 18 -35.26 7.95 7.99
C ILE A 18 -33.94 8.55 7.57
N LEU A 19 -33.74 9.86 7.74
CA LEU A 19 -32.50 10.55 7.37
C LEU A 19 -31.31 10.05 8.20
N LEU A 20 -31.49 9.81 9.48
CA LEU A 20 -30.48 9.26 10.37
C LEU A 20 -30.06 7.86 9.90
N SER A 21 -31.01 7.00 9.60
CA SER A 21 -30.80 5.64 9.12
C SER A 21 -30.02 5.65 7.78
N ALA A 22 -30.40 6.51 6.85
CA ALA A 22 -29.70 6.68 5.58
C ALA A 22 -28.27 7.17 5.79
N SER A 23 -28.05 8.14 6.68
CA SER A 23 -26.74 8.67 7.01
C SER A 23 -25.83 7.60 7.63
N VAL A 24 -26.35 6.82 8.59
CA VAL A 24 -25.61 5.72 9.22
C VAL A 24 -25.24 4.66 8.19
N THR A 25 -26.17 4.27 7.33
CA THR A 25 -25.91 3.27 6.27
C THR A 25 -24.85 3.76 5.29
N ALA A 26 -24.91 5.01 4.86
CA ALA A 26 -23.91 5.61 3.97
C ALA A 26 -22.52 5.65 4.63
N THR A 27 -22.47 5.98 5.93
CA THR A 27 -21.21 6.01 6.68
C THR A 27 -20.64 4.60 6.89
N LEU A 28 -21.47 3.61 7.21
CA LEU A 28 -21.05 2.22 7.38
C LEU A 28 -20.58 1.58 6.06
N SER A 29 -21.19 1.90 4.94
CA SER A 29 -20.79 1.36 3.64
C SER A 29 -19.41 1.87 3.20
N SER A 30 -19.04 3.10 3.60
CA SER A 30 -17.70 3.66 3.38
C SER A 30 -16.69 3.22 4.45
N TYR A 31 -17.17 2.71 5.59
CA TYR A 31 -16.33 2.23 6.69
C TYR A 31 -15.99 0.75 6.47
N ARG A 32 -15.10 0.46 5.50
CA ARG A 32 -14.44 -0.86 5.48
C ARG A 32 -13.59 -0.95 6.75
N TYR A 33 -14.10 -1.69 7.74
CA TYR A 33 -13.38 -1.98 8.98
C TYR A 33 -12.07 -2.70 8.61
N ARG A 34 -10.98 -1.96 8.63
CA ARG A 34 -9.63 -2.53 8.58
C ARG A 34 -9.08 -2.48 9.98
N PRO A 35 -8.67 -3.61 10.55
CA PRO A 35 -7.94 -3.63 11.82
C PRO A 35 -6.81 -2.61 11.75
N LYS A 36 -6.64 -1.82 12.81
CA LYS A 36 -5.60 -0.76 12.87
C LYS A 36 -4.19 -1.32 12.68
N GLU A 37 -4.00 -2.59 12.97
CA GLU A 37 -2.76 -3.34 12.82
C GLU A 37 -2.27 -3.43 11.37
N PHE A 38 -3.19 -3.34 10.40
CA PHE A 38 -2.88 -3.47 8.97
C PHE A 38 -2.97 -2.15 8.18
N ARG A 39 -3.11 -1.00 8.85
CA ARG A 39 -2.88 0.25 8.15
C ARG A 39 -1.41 0.29 7.78
N ALA A 40 -1.14 0.34 6.48
CA ALA A 40 0.21 0.53 5.97
C ALA A 40 0.84 1.72 6.72
N ALA A 41 1.68 1.42 7.71
CA ALA A 41 2.36 2.44 8.48
C ALA A 41 3.12 3.31 7.48
N LYS A 42 3.14 4.61 7.73
CA LYS A 42 3.90 5.57 6.91
C LYS A 42 5.38 5.20 6.97
N GLY A 43 5.86 4.33 6.13
CA GLY A 43 7.22 3.80 6.13
C GLY A 43 7.35 2.46 5.42
N ASN A 44 6.27 1.67 5.36
CA ASN A 44 6.32 0.34 4.76
C ASN A 44 6.03 0.34 3.25
N ASN A 45 6.06 1.51 2.59
CA ASN A 45 5.77 1.62 1.16
C ASN A 45 6.74 0.78 0.32
N PHE A 46 8.00 0.69 0.72
CA PHE A 46 9.00 -0.11 0.01
C PHE A 46 8.69 -1.62 0.10
N TYR A 47 8.28 -2.10 1.27
CA TYR A 47 7.82 -3.47 1.47
C TYR A 47 6.64 -3.81 0.56
N TRP A 48 5.63 -2.94 0.49
CA TRP A 48 4.45 -3.17 -0.36
C TRP A 48 4.80 -3.21 -1.84
N VAL A 49 5.70 -2.34 -2.28
CA VAL A 49 6.17 -2.34 -3.67
C VAL A 49 6.93 -3.63 -3.98
N LEU A 50 7.81 -4.11 -3.09
CA LEU A 50 8.50 -5.38 -3.28
C LEU A 50 7.51 -6.55 -3.37
N ARG A 51 6.48 -6.58 -2.53
CA ARG A 51 5.41 -7.60 -2.59
C ARG A 51 4.73 -7.59 -3.95
N LEU A 52 4.34 -6.43 -4.45
CA LEU A 52 3.72 -6.31 -5.78
C LEU A 52 4.65 -6.83 -6.88
N ILE A 53 5.95 -6.50 -6.84
CA ILE A 53 6.92 -7.00 -7.81
C ILE A 53 7.00 -8.54 -7.78
N VAL A 54 6.99 -9.14 -6.59
CA VAL A 54 6.96 -10.60 -6.46
C VAL A 54 5.68 -11.20 -7.06
N ARG A 55 4.51 -10.58 -6.80
CA ARG A 55 3.24 -11.03 -7.41
C ARG A 55 3.28 -10.97 -8.94
N PHE A 56 3.82 -9.89 -9.50
CA PHE A 56 4.01 -9.78 -10.95
C PHE A 56 5.01 -10.81 -11.49
N SER A 57 6.11 -11.07 -10.78
CA SER A 57 7.07 -12.09 -11.17
C SER A 57 6.47 -13.50 -11.18
N ASP A 58 5.59 -13.81 -10.22
CA ASP A 58 4.90 -15.09 -10.17
C ASP A 58 3.85 -15.21 -11.30
N ALA A 59 3.15 -14.11 -11.61
CA ALA A 59 2.21 -14.07 -12.72
C ALA A 59 2.89 -14.18 -14.09
N GLU A 60 4.05 -13.55 -14.27
CA GLU A 60 4.86 -13.65 -15.49
C GLU A 60 5.29 -15.08 -15.76
N ARG A 61 5.71 -15.84 -14.71
CA ARG A 61 6.04 -17.27 -14.83
C ARG A 61 4.88 -18.13 -15.28
N GLN A 62 3.64 -17.69 -15.01
CA GLN A 62 2.41 -18.36 -15.41
C GLN A 62 1.84 -17.80 -16.72
N GLU A 63 2.57 -16.91 -17.40
CA GLU A 63 2.13 -16.19 -18.62
C GLU A 63 0.80 -15.46 -18.43
N ASN A 64 0.51 -15.02 -17.20
CA ASN A 64 -0.73 -14.38 -16.82
C ASN A 64 -0.55 -12.87 -16.58
N ARG A 65 -1.57 -12.08 -16.94
CA ARG A 65 -1.62 -10.66 -16.65
C ARG A 65 -2.48 -10.42 -15.41
N LEU A 66 -2.06 -9.53 -14.54
CA LEU A 66 -2.80 -9.22 -13.32
C LEU A 66 -3.70 -8.02 -13.52
N SER A 67 -5.00 -8.22 -13.28
CA SER A 67 -5.94 -7.10 -13.24
C SER A 67 -5.86 -6.36 -11.89
N PHE A 68 -6.26 -5.10 -11.89
CA PHE A 68 -6.36 -4.31 -10.65
C PHE A 68 -7.24 -4.99 -9.60
N ALA A 69 -8.36 -5.60 -10.02
CA ALA A 69 -9.25 -6.32 -9.13
C ALA A 69 -8.58 -7.55 -8.48
N THR A 70 -7.82 -8.31 -9.27
CA THR A 70 -7.05 -9.47 -8.78
C THR A 70 -5.99 -9.03 -7.78
N LEU A 71 -5.25 -7.96 -8.08
CA LEU A 71 -4.24 -7.39 -7.17
C LEU A 71 -4.85 -6.92 -5.85
N SER A 72 -6.01 -6.27 -5.90
CA SER A 72 -6.74 -5.84 -4.69
C SER A 72 -7.22 -7.03 -3.84
N GLN A 73 -7.52 -8.18 -4.44
CA GLN A 73 -7.87 -9.41 -3.72
C GLN A 73 -6.64 -10.11 -3.13
N LEU A 74 -5.53 -10.15 -3.87
CA LEU A 74 -4.28 -10.76 -3.42
C LEU A 74 -3.61 -9.98 -2.29
N GLU A 75 -3.81 -8.65 -2.26
CA GLU A 75 -3.23 -7.76 -1.25
C GLU A 75 -4.31 -6.90 -0.57
N PRO A 76 -5.20 -7.53 0.24
CA PRO A 76 -6.35 -6.85 0.84
C PRO A 76 -5.96 -5.75 1.84
N ASN A 77 -4.72 -5.73 2.30
CA ASN A 77 -4.21 -4.75 3.26
C ASN A 77 -3.73 -3.46 2.59
N ILE A 78 -3.55 -3.46 1.27
CA ILE A 78 -3.27 -2.24 0.50
C ILE A 78 -4.62 -1.59 0.16
N THR A 79 -4.76 -0.29 0.44
CA THR A 79 -5.95 0.44 0.01
C THR A 79 -5.93 0.66 -1.50
N GLU A 80 -7.09 0.69 -2.14
CA GLU A 80 -7.17 0.95 -3.59
C GLU A 80 -6.41 2.21 -4.05
N PRO A 81 -6.50 3.36 -3.33
CA PRO A 81 -5.71 4.53 -3.69
C PRO A 81 -4.19 4.31 -3.60
N MET A 82 -3.73 3.56 -2.59
CA MET A 82 -2.30 3.22 -2.45
C MET A 82 -1.85 2.26 -3.54
N LEU A 83 -2.66 1.26 -3.86
CA LEU A 83 -2.37 0.32 -4.93
C LEU A 83 -2.24 1.06 -6.26
N ARG A 84 -3.18 1.94 -6.61
CA ARG A 84 -3.08 2.80 -7.81
C ARG A 84 -1.84 3.69 -7.79
N MET A 85 -1.50 4.26 -6.64
CA MET A 85 -0.30 5.07 -6.49
C MET A 85 0.97 4.26 -6.79
N TYR A 86 1.08 3.04 -6.25
CA TYR A 86 2.23 2.16 -6.50
C TYR A 86 2.31 1.71 -7.96
N LEU A 87 1.19 1.27 -8.55
CA LEU A 87 1.14 0.86 -9.96
C LEU A 87 1.51 2.00 -10.91
N ASN A 88 0.96 3.19 -10.69
CA ASN A 88 1.32 4.38 -11.47
C ASN A 88 2.79 4.79 -11.27
N GLY A 89 3.32 4.63 -10.05
CA GLY A 89 4.72 4.87 -9.75
C GLY A 89 5.63 3.90 -10.51
N LEU A 90 5.31 2.61 -10.49
CA LEU A 90 6.04 1.57 -11.20
C LEU A 90 5.95 1.74 -12.74
N SER A 91 4.82 2.24 -13.24
CA SER A 91 4.67 2.58 -14.66
C SER A 91 5.52 3.79 -15.07
N LYS A 92 5.65 4.82 -14.21
CA LYS A 92 6.50 5.99 -14.47
C LYS A 92 7.98 5.66 -14.62
N ILE A 93 8.46 4.63 -13.93
CA ILE A 93 9.85 4.13 -14.07
C ILE A 93 9.95 3.07 -15.17
N GLU A 94 8.91 2.90 -16.00
CA GLU A 94 8.85 1.95 -17.10
C GLU A 94 9.04 0.47 -16.70
N LEU A 95 8.78 0.13 -15.44
CA LEU A 95 8.81 -1.26 -14.98
C LEU A 95 7.52 -1.99 -15.33
N LEU A 96 6.36 -1.34 -15.18
CA LEU A 96 5.06 -1.90 -15.48
C LEU A 96 4.37 -1.16 -16.64
N GLN A 97 3.60 -1.90 -17.41
CA GLN A 97 2.70 -1.39 -18.44
C GLN A 97 1.26 -1.83 -18.15
N CYS A 98 0.29 -0.99 -18.53
CA CYS A 98 -1.12 -1.21 -18.36
C CYS A 98 -1.83 -1.15 -19.72
N ASP A 99 -2.83 -2.01 -19.92
CA ASP A 99 -3.74 -1.91 -21.06
C ASP A 99 -5.02 -1.12 -20.71
N ASN A 100 -5.89 -0.93 -21.72
CA ASN A 100 -7.15 -0.23 -21.56
C ASN A 100 -8.17 -0.98 -20.67
N HIS A 101 -7.89 -2.22 -20.29
CA HIS A 101 -8.73 -3.07 -19.44
C HIS A 101 -8.20 -3.23 -18.02
N ASP A 102 -7.27 -2.34 -17.62
CA ASP A 102 -6.66 -2.33 -16.27
C ASP A 102 -5.87 -3.62 -15.94
N HIS A 103 -5.29 -4.27 -16.99
CA HIS A 103 -4.36 -5.38 -16.83
C HIS A 103 -2.94 -4.86 -16.85
N TRP A 104 -2.13 -5.36 -15.92
CA TRP A 104 -0.78 -4.92 -15.67
C TRP A 104 0.21 -6.07 -15.88
N TRP A 105 1.38 -5.78 -16.46
CA TRP A 105 2.48 -6.71 -16.66
C TRP A 105 3.82 -5.98 -16.72
N PHE A 106 4.93 -6.70 -16.67
CA PHE A 106 6.25 -6.10 -16.82
C PHE A 106 6.45 -5.60 -18.26
N GLN A 107 6.91 -4.36 -18.39
CA GLN A 107 7.29 -3.76 -19.66
C GLN A 107 8.69 -4.20 -20.08
N LYS A 108 9.58 -4.34 -19.08
CA LYS A 108 10.97 -4.77 -19.26
C LYS A 108 11.27 -5.93 -18.31
N PRO A 109 12.22 -6.80 -18.67
CA PRO A 109 12.57 -7.93 -17.80
C PRO A 109 13.16 -7.43 -16.47
N LEU A 110 12.80 -8.10 -15.39
CA LEU A 110 13.13 -7.69 -14.02
C LEU A 110 14.65 -7.59 -13.75
N HIS A 111 15.48 -8.33 -14.50
CA HIS A 111 16.95 -8.30 -14.35
C HIS A 111 17.60 -6.98 -14.83
N GLU A 112 16.90 -6.15 -15.60
CA GLU A 112 17.36 -4.83 -16.01
C GLU A 112 17.15 -3.76 -14.93
N PHE A 113 16.39 -4.06 -13.87
CA PHE A 113 16.10 -3.14 -12.79
C PHE A 113 16.83 -3.49 -11.50
N SER A 114 17.39 -2.47 -10.86
CA SER A 114 18.02 -2.60 -9.56
C SER A 114 17.12 -2.07 -8.43
N LEU A 115 17.38 -2.50 -7.19
CA LEU A 115 16.72 -1.94 -6.01
C LEU A 115 16.99 -0.43 -5.85
N LYS A 116 18.14 0.05 -6.38
CA LYS A 116 18.48 1.47 -6.42
C LYS A 116 17.52 2.24 -7.31
N ASP A 117 17.19 1.70 -8.48
CA ASP A 117 16.28 2.35 -9.44
C ASP A 117 14.86 2.46 -8.85
N LEU A 118 14.40 1.43 -8.15
CA LEU A 118 13.15 1.46 -7.38
C LEU A 118 13.17 2.53 -6.29
N HIS A 119 14.27 2.59 -5.50
CA HIS A 119 14.39 3.54 -4.41
C HIS A 119 14.40 4.98 -4.91
N LEU A 120 15.18 5.27 -5.95
CA LEU A 120 15.29 6.61 -6.53
C LEU A 120 14.05 7.00 -7.31
N GLY A 121 13.52 6.11 -8.13
CA GLY A 121 12.38 6.39 -9.00
C GLY A 121 11.06 6.59 -8.25
N LEU A 122 10.87 5.91 -7.13
CA LEU A 122 9.65 6.00 -6.32
C LEU A 122 9.82 6.85 -5.05
N GLY A 123 11.05 7.27 -4.72
CA GLY A 123 11.32 8.05 -3.50
C GLY A 123 10.91 7.32 -2.20
N LEU A 124 10.98 6.00 -2.21
CA LEU A 124 10.48 5.16 -1.12
C LEU A 124 11.48 5.09 0.04
N ARG A 125 10.95 5.12 1.26
CA ARG A 125 11.74 4.88 2.46
C ARG A 125 11.89 3.37 2.68
N VAL A 126 13.13 2.93 2.93
CA VAL A 126 13.40 1.56 3.34
C VAL A 126 13.01 1.41 4.81
N PRO A 127 12.15 0.44 5.17
CA PRO A 127 11.78 0.22 6.56
C PRO A 127 13.01 -0.28 7.34
N MET A 128 13.33 0.42 8.44
CA MET A 128 14.47 0.07 9.30
C MET A 128 14.09 -0.92 10.40
N ASP A 129 12.81 -1.03 10.70
CA ASP A 129 12.30 -1.92 11.72
C ASP A 129 11.45 -3.02 11.10
N ALA A 130 11.97 -4.25 11.12
CA ALA A 130 11.27 -5.42 10.59
C ALA A 130 10.11 -5.85 11.50
N SER A 131 10.09 -5.44 12.77
CA SER A 131 9.01 -5.78 13.71
C SER A 131 7.70 -5.06 13.43
N GLU A 132 7.76 -3.93 12.70
CA GLU A 132 6.59 -3.16 12.29
C GLU A 132 6.02 -3.59 10.92
N LEU A 133 6.66 -4.55 10.26
CA LEU A 133 6.17 -5.03 8.97
C LEU A 133 4.89 -5.84 9.17
N PRO A 134 3.85 -5.57 8.38
CA PRO A 134 2.62 -6.35 8.40
C PRO A 134 2.87 -7.70 7.70
N SER A 135 3.65 -8.57 8.35
CA SER A 135 3.95 -9.91 7.83
C SER A 135 2.67 -10.75 7.76
N HIS A 136 2.44 -11.38 6.63
CA HIS A 136 1.31 -12.27 6.40
C HIS A 136 1.72 -13.74 6.50
N GLY A 137 3.04 -14.02 6.59
CA GLY A 137 3.58 -15.38 6.62
C GLY A 137 3.32 -16.14 5.32
N ASP A 138 3.16 -15.46 4.20
CA ASP A 138 2.94 -16.07 2.90
C ASP A 138 4.26 -16.25 2.11
N HIS A 139 4.22 -17.01 1.01
CA HIS A 139 5.38 -17.27 0.15
C HIS A 139 6.01 -15.98 -0.45
N VAL A 140 5.28 -14.87 -0.46
CA VAL A 140 5.79 -13.58 -0.90
C VAL A 140 6.70 -12.98 0.16
N ASP A 141 6.32 -13.10 1.43
CA ASP A 141 7.14 -12.63 2.55
C ASP A 141 8.47 -13.40 2.64
N GLU A 142 8.46 -14.72 2.37
CA GLU A 142 9.69 -15.53 2.34
C GLU A 142 10.72 -14.99 1.34
N ARG A 143 10.27 -14.31 0.29
CA ARG A 143 11.13 -13.70 -0.73
C ARG A 143 11.46 -12.23 -0.47
N VAL A 144 10.57 -11.50 0.17
CA VAL A 144 10.71 -10.04 0.43
C VAL A 144 11.52 -9.77 1.69
N ILE A 145 11.28 -10.52 2.77
CA ILE A 145 11.94 -10.29 4.07
C ILE A 145 13.46 -10.39 3.98
N PRO A 146 14.06 -11.42 3.33
CA PRO A 146 15.53 -11.49 3.21
C PRO A 146 16.15 -10.28 2.49
N VAL A 147 15.47 -9.73 1.48
CA VAL A 147 15.95 -8.54 0.77
C VAL A 147 15.95 -7.31 1.69
N LEU A 148 14.90 -7.16 2.50
CA LEU A 148 14.83 -6.07 3.48
C LEU A 148 15.87 -6.22 4.58
N ASP A 149 16.14 -7.43 5.05
CA ASP A 149 17.17 -7.70 6.07
C ASP A 149 18.56 -7.39 5.54
N ILE A 150 18.88 -7.75 4.30
CA ILE A 150 20.15 -7.38 3.66
C ILE A 150 20.30 -5.86 3.59
N LEU A 151 19.24 -5.15 3.14
CA LEU A 151 19.24 -3.69 3.08
C LEU A 151 19.40 -3.07 4.46
N LYS A 152 18.66 -3.54 5.45
CA LYS A 152 18.75 -3.09 6.84
C LYS A 152 20.16 -3.26 7.39
N ASN A 153 20.75 -4.45 7.25
CA ASN A 153 22.10 -4.74 7.74
C ASN A 153 23.16 -3.88 7.07
N THR A 154 23.02 -3.63 5.76
CA THR A 154 23.93 -2.78 5.00
C THR A 154 23.80 -1.31 5.39
N LEU A 155 22.58 -0.82 5.62
CA LEU A 155 22.32 0.58 5.96
C LEU A 155 22.52 0.88 7.45
N SER A 156 22.35 -0.09 8.35
CA SER A 156 22.47 0.13 9.79
C SER A 156 23.87 0.58 10.21
N ALA A 157 24.93 0.05 9.61
CA ALA A 157 26.31 0.41 9.95
C ALA A 157 26.61 1.90 9.69
N PRO A 158 26.33 2.47 8.50
CA PRO A 158 26.54 3.90 8.27
C PRO A 158 25.55 4.81 9.01
N LEU A 159 24.29 4.36 9.24
CA LEU A 159 23.27 5.16 9.91
C LEU A 159 23.45 5.24 11.43
N ASN A 160 24.10 4.27 12.04
CA ASN A 160 24.43 4.27 13.47
C ASN A 160 25.64 5.15 13.81
N ARG A 161 26.30 5.75 12.82
CA ARG A 161 27.39 6.70 13.09
C ARG A 161 26.83 7.97 13.72
N SER A 162 27.55 8.53 14.70
CA SER A 162 27.17 9.83 15.26
C SER A 162 27.28 10.92 14.19
N LEU A 163 26.39 11.92 14.22
CA LEU A 163 26.43 13.03 13.29
C LEU A 163 27.76 13.76 13.32
N SER A 164 28.40 13.89 14.49
CA SER A 164 29.72 14.48 14.61
C SER A 164 30.78 13.72 13.82
N ALA A 165 30.75 12.37 13.83
CA ALA A 165 31.65 11.54 13.06
C ALA A 165 31.42 11.58 11.52
N CYS A 166 30.19 11.94 11.10
CA CYS A 166 29.84 12.07 9.70
C CYS A 166 30.35 13.38 9.07
N PHE A 167 30.56 14.42 9.88
CA PHE A 167 30.95 15.75 9.42
C PHE A 167 32.43 16.08 9.65
N ILE A 168 33.25 15.12 10.13
CA ILE A 168 34.69 15.30 10.19
C ILE A 168 35.24 15.30 8.75
N PRO A 169 35.92 16.36 8.28
CA PRO A 169 36.53 16.36 6.97
C PRO A 169 37.58 15.24 6.91
N ILE A 170 37.53 14.42 5.87
CA ILE A 170 38.56 13.46 5.58
C ILE A 170 39.76 14.29 5.14
N GLU A 171 40.75 14.49 6.03
CA GLU A 171 42.03 15.04 5.64
C GLU A 171 42.63 14.12 4.55
N ARG A 172 42.81 14.70 3.37
CA ARG A 172 43.49 14.07 2.24
C ARG A 172 45.00 14.22 2.39
#